data_bac16b50a4574383494c3a740cb5bce7
#
_entry.id   bac16b50a4574383494c3a740cb5bce7
#
_cell.length_a   1.000
_cell.length_b   1.000
_cell.length_c   1.000
_cell.angle_alpha   90.00
_cell.angle_beta   90.00
_cell.angle_gamma   90.00
#
_symmetry.space_group_name_H-M   'P 1'
#
loop_
_entity.id
_entity.type
_entity.pdbx_description
1 polymer ?
#
loop_
_entity_poly.entity_id
_entity_poly.type
_entity_poly.pdbx_seq_one_letter_code
_entity_poly.pdbx_strand_id
1 'polypeptide(L)'
;MKLFKNIKKWLENQEHLFYLFLLILIAPNIILCFTEPMPVVAKVCNVLLPFAFYYLLMTLSRNCGKMFWILFLFIFFGAFQIVLLYLFGQSIIAVDMFLNLVTTNSSEAMELLDNLVPALVSVIILYIPALILAAISIIKKRKLSPEFIRRERKKAWIALLIGFISLGAAYGLDKRYELKSDLYPANVCYNVALAFQRNAQTRTYHRTSENFTFNAQPSHPE
;
A
#
# COMPACT_ATOMS: atom_id res chain seq x y z
N MET A 1 17.66 14.16 -29.54
CA MET A 1 16.55 13.65 -30.35
C MET A 1 16.47 12.13 -30.43
N LYS A 2 17.57 11.35 -30.60
CA LYS A 2 17.58 9.88 -30.60
C LYS A 2 17.12 9.26 -29.26
N LEU A 3 17.56 9.81 -28.12
CA LEU A 3 17.19 9.31 -26.79
C LEU A 3 15.67 9.37 -26.56
N PHE A 4 15.03 10.47 -26.85
CA PHE A 4 13.57 10.64 -26.73
C PHE A 4 12.78 9.65 -27.61
N LYS A 5 13.25 9.38 -28.84
CA LYS A 5 12.64 8.36 -29.71
C LYS A 5 12.75 6.96 -29.11
N ASN A 6 13.88 6.64 -28.52
CA ASN A 6 14.11 5.32 -27.89
C ASN A 6 13.24 5.15 -26.64
N ILE A 7 13.16 6.15 -25.76
CA ILE A 7 12.28 6.13 -24.57
C ILE A 7 10.81 5.99 -25.00
N LYS A 8 10.36 6.74 -25.98
CA LYS A 8 9.00 6.64 -26.50
C LYS A 8 8.69 5.24 -27.02
N LYS A 9 9.58 4.66 -27.83
CA LYS A 9 9.44 3.29 -28.34
C LYS A 9 9.41 2.25 -27.20
N TRP A 10 10.22 2.45 -26.18
CA TRP A 10 10.27 1.58 -25.00
C TRP A 10 8.94 1.64 -24.21
N LEU A 11 8.40 2.84 -23.98
CA LEU A 11 7.11 3.07 -23.32
C LEU A 11 5.90 2.65 -24.18
N GLU A 12 6.06 2.48 -25.49
CA GLU A 12 5.02 1.95 -26.36
C GLU A 12 4.91 0.43 -26.29
N ASN A 13 5.95 -0.28 -25.83
CA ASN A 13 5.95 -1.71 -25.67
C ASN A 13 5.16 -2.11 -24.41
N GLN A 14 4.10 -2.93 -24.60
CA GLN A 14 3.23 -3.34 -23.50
C GLN A 14 3.92 -4.31 -22.52
N GLU A 15 4.90 -5.07 -22.96
CA GLU A 15 5.67 -5.97 -22.09
C GLU A 15 6.56 -5.15 -21.13
N HIS A 16 7.17 -4.06 -21.63
CA HIS A 16 7.94 -3.15 -20.78
C HIS A 16 7.03 -2.42 -19.77
N LEU A 17 5.86 -1.97 -20.19
CA LEU A 17 4.89 -1.34 -19.30
C LEU A 17 4.39 -2.32 -18.21
N PHE A 18 4.20 -3.59 -18.54
CA PHE A 18 3.83 -4.60 -17.58
C PHE A 18 4.84 -4.69 -16.43
N TYR A 19 6.12 -4.79 -16.74
CA TYR A 19 7.17 -4.85 -15.72
C TYR A 19 7.37 -3.51 -15.00
N LEU A 20 7.23 -2.38 -15.69
CA LEU A 20 7.28 -1.05 -15.07
C LEU A 20 6.18 -0.89 -14.02
N PHE A 21 4.95 -1.26 -14.35
CA PHE A 21 3.82 -1.18 -13.42
C PHE A 21 4.01 -2.12 -12.23
N LEU A 22 4.53 -3.32 -12.46
CA LEU A 22 4.87 -4.24 -11.39
C LEU A 22 5.94 -3.68 -10.45
N LEU A 23 6.97 -3.04 -10.99
CA LEU A 23 8.01 -2.36 -10.20
C LEU A 23 7.43 -1.21 -9.35
N ILE A 24 6.52 -0.43 -9.92
CA ILE A 24 5.88 0.68 -9.21
C ILE A 24 4.96 0.18 -8.10
N LEU A 25 4.23 -0.91 -8.32
CA LEU A 25 3.37 -1.52 -7.31
C LEU A 25 4.17 -2.06 -6.12
N ILE A 26 5.36 -2.60 -6.34
CA ILE A 26 6.21 -3.15 -5.27
C ILE A 26 7.12 -2.09 -4.62
N ALA A 27 7.24 -0.89 -5.19
CA ALA A 27 8.11 0.15 -4.68
C ALA A 27 7.95 0.46 -3.19
N PRO A 28 6.72 0.59 -2.62
CA PRO A 28 6.55 0.81 -1.19
C PRO A 28 7.16 -0.29 -0.33
N ASN A 29 7.03 -1.56 -0.73
CA ASN A 29 7.60 -2.70 -0.01
C ASN A 29 9.12 -2.69 -0.04
N ILE A 30 9.72 -2.32 -1.18
CA ILE A 30 11.17 -2.17 -1.31
C ILE A 30 11.67 -1.04 -0.38
N ILE A 31 10.99 0.10 -0.36
CA ILE A 31 11.34 1.22 0.52
C ILE A 31 11.26 0.79 1.98
N LEU A 32 10.18 0.13 2.41
CA LEU A 32 10.01 -0.37 3.77
C LEU A 32 11.13 -1.34 4.20
N CYS A 33 11.70 -2.13 3.29
CA CYS A 33 12.83 -2.99 3.60
C CYS A 33 14.08 -2.23 4.06
N PHE A 34 14.27 -1.01 3.60
CA PHE A 34 15.42 -0.18 3.97
C PHE A 34 15.14 0.68 5.21
N THR A 35 13.90 1.03 5.46
CA THR A 35 13.52 1.97 6.52
C THR A 35 13.06 1.29 7.80
N GLU A 36 12.42 0.12 7.70
CA GLU A 36 11.91 -0.56 8.88
C GLU A 36 12.95 -1.47 9.56
N PRO A 37 13.04 -1.44 10.89
CA PRO A 37 13.97 -2.28 11.67
C PRO A 37 13.43 -3.71 11.82
N MET A 38 13.36 -4.45 10.71
CA MET A 38 12.89 -5.83 10.69
C MET A 38 14.03 -6.82 10.50
N PRO A 39 13.91 -8.08 10.97
CA PRO A 39 14.80 -9.16 10.60
C PRO A 39 14.86 -9.38 9.10
N VAL A 40 16.02 -9.81 8.59
CA VAL A 40 16.23 -10.00 7.14
C VAL A 40 15.18 -10.91 6.50
N VAL A 41 14.78 -11.97 7.21
CA VAL A 41 13.77 -12.93 6.71
C VAL A 41 12.39 -12.25 6.54
N ALA A 42 12.00 -11.41 7.50
CA ALA A 42 10.76 -10.62 7.39
C ALA A 42 10.83 -9.62 6.22
N LYS A 43 11.98 -8.94 6.04
CA LYS A 43 12.20 -8.04 4.89
C LYS A 43 12.06 -8.75 3.55
N VAL A 44 12.67 -9.94 3.44
CA VAL A 44 12.58 -10.77 2.23
C VAL A 44 11.11 -11.17 1.97
N CYS A 45 10.39 -11.62 2.99
CA CYS A 45 8.97 -11.95 2.88
C CYS A 45 8.13 -10.74 2.44
N ASN A 46 8.38 -9.55 3.03
CA ASN A 46 7.67 -8.31 2.74
C ASN A 46 7.89 -7.77 1.31
N VAL A 47 8.88 -8.28 0.59
CA VAL A 47 9.04 -7.99 -0.85
C VAL A 47 8.50 -9.14 -1.70
N LEU A 48 8.89 -10.38 -1.40
CA LEU A 48 8.60 -11.52 -2.29
C LEU A 48 7.10 -11.84 -2.36
N LEU A 49 6.40 -11.85 -1.23
CA LEU A 49 4.99 -12.21 -1.20
C LEU A 49 4.10 -11.16 -1.89
N PRO A 50 4.21 -9.84 -1.59
CA PRO A 50 3.45 -8.81 -2.32
C PRO A 50 3.84 -8.74 -3.80
N PHE A 51 5.13 -8.90 -4.14
CA PHE A 51 5.57 -8.95 -5.52
C PHE A 51 4.86 -10.06 -6.29
N ALA A 52 4.86 -11.28 -5.74
CA ALA A 52 4.20 -12.42 -6.36
C ALA A 52 2.69 -12.22 -6.50
N PHE A 53 2.07 -11.62 -5.49
CA PHE A 53 0.65 -11.26 -5.51
C PHE A 53 0.32 -10.27 -6.62
N TYR A 54 1.03 -9.13 -6.69
CA TYR A 54 0.85 -8.15 -7.77
C TYR A 54 1.18 -8.73 -9.14
N TYR A 55 2.22 -9.56 -9.23
CA TYR A 55 2.60 -10.23 -10.47
C TYR A 55 1.46 -11.11 -10.99
N LEU A 56 0.85 -11.93 -10.13
CA LEU A 56 -0.28 -12.77 -10.50
C LEU A 56 -1.48 -11.92 -10.93
N LEU A 57 -1.83 -10.88 -10.16
CA LEU A 57 -2.94 -9.98 -10.48
C LEU A 57 -2.72 -9.31 -11.85
N MET A 58 -1.52 -8.83 -12.14
CA MET A 58 -1.20 -8.20 -13.42
C MET A 58 -1.38 -9.16 -14.62
N THR A 59 -1.32 -10.48 -14.41
CA THR A 59 -1.58 -11.48 -15.48
C THR A 59 -3.06 -11.80 -15.71
N LEU A 60 -3.98 -11.24 -14.92
CA LEU A 60 -5.42 -11.51 -15.08
C LEU A 60 -6.03 -10.81 -16.29
N SER A 61 -5.41 -9.77 -16.81
CA SER A 61 -5.86 -9.06 -18.00
C SER A 61 -4.76 -8.95 -19.04
N ARG A 62 -5.16 -8.96 -20.31
CA ARG A 62 -4.25 -8.66 -21.44
C ARG A 62 -3.93 -7.18 -21.58
N ASN A 63 -4.68 -6.28 -20.93
CA ASN A 63 -4.37 -4.86 -20.87
C ASN A 63 -3.77 -4.53 -19.51
N CYS A 64 -2.44 -4.32 -19.45
CA CYS A 64 -1.74 -4.03 -18.22
C CYS A 64 -2.16 -2.70 -17.59
N GLY A 65 -2.51 -1.68 -18.40
CA GLY A 65 -3.03 -0.41 -17.90
C GLY A 65 -4.37 -0.55 -17.19
N LYS A 66 -5.27 -1.42 -17.71
CA LYS A 66 -6.54 -1.72 -17.03
C LYS A 66 -6.30 -2.35 -15.66
N MET A 67 -5.39 -3.33 -15.57
CA MET A 67 -5.06 -3.96 -14.28
C MET A 67 -4.43 -2.96 -13.32
N PHE A 68 -3.52 -2.11 -13.78
CA PHE A 68 -2.92 -1.09 -12.96
C PHE A 68 -3.96 -0.12 -12.37
N TRP A 69 -4.97 0.28 -13.16
CA TRP A 69 -6.09 1.08 -12.66
C TRP A 69 -7.02 0.33 -11.70
N ILE A 70 -7.27 -0.96 -11.91
CA ILE A 70 -8.03 -1.79 -10.97
C ILE A 70 -7.31 -1.85 -9.60
N LEU A 71 -5.98 -1.84 -9.62
CA LEU A 71 -5.15 -1.83 -8.42
C LEU A 71 -4.95 -0.41 -7.82
N PHE A 72 -5.70 0.58 -8.29
CA PHE A 72 -5.57 1.99 -7.85
C PHE A 72 -5.64 2.16 -6.33
N LEU A 73 -6.47 1.39 -5.65
CA LEU A 73 -6.56 1.45 -4.19
C LEU A 73 -5.23 1.08 -3.51
N PHE A 74 -4.54 0.06 -4.01
CA PHE A 74 -3.20 -0.30 -3.50
C PHE A 74 -2.16 0.76 -3.86
N ILE A 75 -2.26 1.38 -5.04
CA ILE A 75 -1.39 2.50 -5.45
C ILE A 75 -1.60 3.69 -4.50
N PHE A 76 -2.84 4.03 -4.21
CA PHE A 76 -3.19 5.12 -3.29
C PHE A 76 -2.61 4.89 -1.90
N PHE A 77 -2.83 3.71 -1.33
CA PHE A 77 -2.26 3.38 -0.02
C PHE A 77 -0.74 3.23 -0.04
N GLY A 78 -0.14 2.79 -1.15
CA GLY A 78 1.31 2.79 -1.35
C GLY A 78 1.88 4.21 -1.34
N ALA A 79 1.23 5.15 -2.01
CA ALA A 79 1.57 6.57 -1.98
C ALA A 79 1.45 7.13 -0.55
N PHE A 80 0.35 6.82 0.12
CA PHE A 80 0.11 7.22 1.51
C PHE A 80 1.18 6.67 2.46
N GLN A 81 1.59 5.40 2.28
CA GLN A 81 2.68 4.78 3.04
C GLN A 81 4.01 5.55 2.88
N ILE A 82 4.35 5.99 1.67
CA ILE A 82 5.58 6.75 1.39
C ILE A 82 5.50 8.14 2.07
N VAL A 83 4.34 8.79 2.03
CA VAL A 83 4.11 10.08 2.70
C VAL A 83 4.27 9.94 4.21
N LEU A 84 3.66 8.94 4.82
CA LEU A 84 3.76 8.70 6.26
C LEU A 84 5.19 8.36 6.68
N LEU A 85 5.91 7.59 5.88
CA LEU A 85 7.31 7.29 6.12
C LEU A 85 8.16 8.57 6.18
N TYR A 86 7.92 9.50 5.26
CA TYR A 86 8.60 10.78 5.24
C TYR A 86 8.30 11.62 6.48
N LEU A 87 7.05 11.64 6.94
CA LEU A 87 6.63 12.46 8.09
C LEU A 87 7.14 11.93 9.43
N PHE A 88 7.09 10.63 9.61
CA PHE A 88 7.30 10.01 10.91
C PHE A 88 8.61 9.23 11.00
N GLY A 89 9.36 9.11 9.90
CA GLY A 89 10.66 8.40 9.87
C GLY A 89 10.57 6.89 10.10
N GLN A 90 9.43 6.40 10.55
CA GLN A 90 9.08 4.98 10.73
C GLN A 90 7.63 4.82 10.31
N SER A 91 7.32 3.81 9.52
CA SER A 91 5.90 3.71 9.23
C SER A 91 5.45 2.46 8.52
N ILE A 92 5.18 1.48 9.28
CA ILE A 92 4.05 0.63 9.00
C ILE A 92 2.82 1.44 9.42
N ILE A 93 1.87 1.63 8.48
CA ILE A 93 0.65 2.40 8.75
C ILE A 93 -0.06 1.83 9.99
N ALA A 94 -0.12 2.61 11.05
CA ALA A 94 -0.80 2.25 12.29
C ALA A 94 -2.24 2.78 12.33
N VAL A 95 -3.08 2.17 13.14
CA VAL A 95 -4.49 2.59 13.32
C VAL A 95 -4.61 4.04 13.73
N ASP A 96 -3.74 4.48 14.65
CA ASP A 96 -3.78 5.84 15.21
C ASP A 96 -3.49 6.92 14.16
N MET A 97 -2.73 6.58 13.10
CA MET A 97 -2.51 7.49 11.96
C MET A 97 -3.81 7.77 11.19
N PHE A 98 -4.66 6.75 10.99
CA PHE A 98 -5.98 6.95 10.39
C PHE A 98 -6.93 7.72 11.30
N LEU A 99 -6.90 7.45 12.60
CA LEU A 99 -7.72 8.18 13.57
C LEU A 99 -7.30 9.65 13.62
N ASN A 100 -6.01 9.94 13.68
CA ASN A 100 -5.50 11.32 13.65
C ASN A 100 -5.92 12.04 12.36
N LEU A 101 -5.84 11.38 11.19
CA LEU A 101 -6.26 11.99 9.93
C LEU A 101 -7.74 12.41 9.94
N VAL A 102 -8.61 11.63 10.60
CA VAL A 102 -10.05 11.91 10.70
C VAL A 102 -10.36 12.99 11.75
N THR A 103 -9.52 13.12 12.80
CA THR A 103 -9.72 14.04 13.93
C THR A 103 -8.95 15.35 13.80
N THR A 104 -7.96 15.43 12.90
CA THR A 104 -7.14 16.65 12.66
C THR A 104 -8.01 17.80 12.18
N ASN A 105 -7.87 18.96 12.80
CA ASN A 105 -8.55 20.18 12.38
C ASN A 105 -7.86 20.81 11.15
N SER A 106 -8.55 21.75 10.49
CA SER A 106 -8.04 22.33 9.24
C SER A 106 -6.75 23.15 9.39
N SER A 107 -6.49 23.76 10.56
CA SER A 107 -5.28 24.53 10.82
C SER A 107 -4.06 23.63 11.00
N GLU A 108 -4.20 22.55 11.76
CA GLU A 108 -3.15 21.51 11.90
C GLU A 108 -2.86 20.80 10.57
N ALA A 109 -3.91 20.55 9.77
CA ALA A 109 -3.74 19.98 8.45
C ALA A 109 -2.93 20.87 7.50
N MET A 110 -3.12 22.20 7.55
CA MET A 110 -2.35 23.15 6.73
C MET A 110 -0.88 23.20 7.15
N GLU A 111 -0.57 23.22 8.43
CA GLU A 111 0.81 23.18 8.93
C GLU A 111 1.54 21.89 8.55
N LEU A 112 0.83 20.75 8.59
CA LEU A 112 1.36 19.48 8.10
C LEU A 112 1.61 19.50 6.59
N LEU A 113 0.76 20.15 5.81
CA LEU A 113 0.90 20.22 4.34
C LEU A 113 2.20 20.90 3.91
N ASP A 114 2.63 21.95 4.59
CA ASP A 114 3.89 22.64 4.25
C ASP A 114 5.12 21.73 4.41
N ASN A 115 5.09 20.85 5.41
CA ASN A 115 6.14 19.85 5.64
C ASN A 115 6.04 18.65 4.70
N LEU A 116 4.90 18.44 4.03
CA LEU A 116 4.63 17.30 3.16
C LEU A 116 5.09 17.49 1.71
N VAL A 117 5.42 18.70 1.29
CA VAL A 117 5.72 19.01 -0.11
C VAL A 117 6.76 18.08 -0.74
N PRO A 118 7.91 17.75 -0.12
CA PRO A 118 8.90 16.85 -0.73
C PRO A 118 8.36 15.42 -0.92
N ALA A 119 7.59 14.91 0.05
CA ALA A 119 6.97 13.59 -0.04
C ALA A 119 5.91 13.55 -1.14
N LEU A 120 5.06 14.57 -1.23
CA LEU A 120 4.06 14.71 -2.28
C LEU A 120 4.69 14.77 -3.67
N VAL A 121 5.77 15.52 -3.83
CA VAL A 121 6.52 15.60 -5.09
C VAL A 121 7.06 14.22 -5.48
N SER A 122 7.63 13.47 -4.54
CA SER A 122 8.13 12.12 -4.78
C SER A 122 7.03 11.16 -5.23
N VAL A 123 5.87 11.21 -4.56
CA VAL A 123 4.67 10.42 -4.90
C VAL A 123 4.13 10.80 -6.28
N ILE A 124 4.04 12.09 -6.59
CA ILE A 124 3.59 12.60 -7.89
C ILE A 124 4.51 12.09 -9.00
N ILE A 125 5.83 12.20 -8.82
CA ILE A 125 6.82 11.74 -9.82
C ILE A 125 6.73 10.22 -10.03
N LEU A 126 6.50 9.45 -8.97
CA LEU A 126 6.44 7.99 -9.05
C LEU A 126 5.14 7.50 -9.69
N TYR A 127 3.98 8.00 -9.23
CA TYR A 127 2.69 7.41 -9.59
C TYR A 127 1.95 8.12 -10.72
N ILE A 128 2.00 9.44 -10.83
CA ILE A 128 1.22 10.16 -11.85
C ILE A 128 1.63 9.80 -13.28
N PRO A 129 2.93 9.75 -13.65
CA PRO A 129 3.32 9.33 -15.00
C PRO A 129 2.88 7.90 -15.31
N ALA A 130 2.94 6.99 -14.32
CA ALA A 130 2.50 5.60 -14.49
C ALA A 130 0.99 5.49 -14.72
N LEU A 131 0.19 6.25 -13.96
CA LEU A 131 -1.26 6.31 -14.14
C LEU A 131 -1.64 6.88 -15.51
N ILE A 132 -0.92 7.91 -15.99
CA ILE A 132 -1.10 8.46 -17.34
C ILE A 132 -0.76 7.42 -18.40
N LEU A 133 0.37 6.71 -18.28
CA LEU A 133 0.75 5.65 -19.21
C LEU A 133 -0.26 4.49 -19.21
N ALA A 134 -0.80 4.15 -18.04
CA ALA A 134 -1.85 3.15 -17.92
C ALA A 134 -3.15 3.60 -18.62
N ALA A 135 -3.56 4.84 -18.45
CA ALA A 135 -4.71 5.43 -19.15
C ALA A 135 -4.50 5.42 -20.68
N ILE A 136 -3.32 5.82 -21.16
CA ILE A 136 -2.95 5.78 -22.59
C ILE A 136 -3.03 4.34 -23.12
N SER A 137 -2.58 3.33 -22.35
CA SER A 137 -2.66 1.93 -22.74
C SER A 137 -4.12 1.46 -22.88
N ILE A 138 -5.03 1.94 -22.02
CA ILE A 138 -6.46 1.64 -22.08
C ILE A 138 -7.08 2.31 -23.33
N ILE A 139 -6.89 3.62 -23.49
CA ILE A 139 -7.47 4.42 -24.59
C ILE A 139 -7.04 3.87 -25.95
N LYS A 140 -5.75 3.53 -26.08
CA LYS A 140 -5.20 2.94 -27.32
C LYS A 140 -5.54 1.45 -27.47
N LYS A 141 -6.33 0.86 -26.58
CA LYS A 141 -6.75 -0.55 -26.58
C LYS A 141 -5.59 -1.53 -26.75
N ARG A 142 -4.42 -1.19 -26.21
CA ARG A 142 -3.21 -2.01 -26.31
C ARG A 142 -3.37 -3.30 -25.52
N LYS A 143 -2.88 -4.42 -26.06
CA LYS A 143 -3.02 -5.75 -25.44
C LYS A 143 -1.69 -6.49 -25.49
N LEU A 144 -1.39 -7.21 -24.43
CA LEU A 144 -0.33 -8.21 -24.37
C LEU A 144 -0.71 -9.45 -25.18
N SER A 145 0.29 -10.13 -25.71
CA SER A 145 0.04 -11.40 -26.41
C SER A 145 -0.46 -12.47 -25.44
N PRO A 146 -1.32 -13.42 -25.87
CA PRO A 146 -1.75 -14.51 -25.01
C PRO A 146 -0.59 -15.37 -24.52
N GLU A 147 0.43 -15.56 -25.36
CA GLU A 147 1.64 -16.33 -25.07
C GLU A 147 2.44 -15.69 -23.94
N PHE A 148 2.62 -14.34 -23.98
CA PHE A 148 3.25 -13.59 -22.93
C PHE A 148 2.51 -13.78 -21.59
N ILE A 149 1.19 -13.55 -21.58
CA ILE A 149 0.38 -13.69 -20.36
C ILE A 149 0.47 -15.12 -19.80
N ARG A 150 0.40 -16.14 -20.64
CA ARG A 150 0.50 -17.54 -20.20
C ARG A 150 1.86 -17.84 -19.58
N ARG A 151 2.93 -17.35 -20.20
CA ARG A 151 4.30 -17.49 -19.70
C ARG A 151 4.48 -16.78 -18.37
N GLU A 152 4.06 -15.50 -18.28
CA GLU A 152 4.23 -14.70 -17.07
C GLU A 152 3.34 -15.19 -15.93
N ARG A 153 2.15 -15.73 -16.23
CA ARG A 153 1.29 -16.34 -15.20
C ARG A 153 1.93 -17.58 -14.58
N LYS A 154 2.59 -18.42 -15.37
CA LYS A 154 3.35 -19.58 -14.81
C LYS A 154 4.45 -19.11 -13.87
N LYS A 155 5.21 -18.09 -14.27
CA LYS A 155 6.26 -17.50 -13.41
C LYS A 155 5.66 -16.88 -12.14
N ALA A 156 4.52 -16.20 -12.25
CA ALA A 156 3.82 -15.62 -11.12
C ALA A 156 3.36 -16.66 -10.09
N TRP A 157 2.88 -17.83 -10.54
CA TRP A 157 2.55 -18.94 -9.64
C TRP A 157 3.78 -19.51 -8.93
N ILE A 158 4.91 -19.64 -9.62
CA ILE A 158 6.17 -20.06 -9.02
C ILE A 158 6.63 -19.00 -7.98
N ALA A 159 6.57 -17.72 -8.34
CA ALA A 159 6.90 -16.63 -7.42
C ALA A 159 5.99 -16.65 -6.18
N LEU A 160 4.69 -16.95 -6.36
CA LEU A 160 3.74 -17.02 -5.25
C LEU A 160 4.07 -18.19 -4.30
N LEU A 161 4.46 -19.34 -4.84
CA LEU A 161 4.92 -20.47 -4.03
C LEU A 161 6.17 -20.06 -3.21
N ILE A 162 7.15 -19.40 -3.83
CA ILE A 162 8.35 -18.87 -3.15
C ILE A 162 7.93 -17.85 -2.10
N GLY A 163 6.98 -16.97 -2.39
CA GLY A 163 6.42 -16.02 -1.45
C GLY A 163 5.81 -16.68 -0.21
N PHE A 164 5.04 -17.75 -0.38
CA PHE A 164 4.49 -18.50 0.75
C PHE A 164 5.57 -19.26 1.56
N ILE A 165 6.60 -19.79 0.89
CA ILE A 165 7.75 -20.39 1.58
C ILE A 165 8.46 -19.31 2.43
N SER A 166 8.68 -18.11 1.89
CA SER A 166 9.28 -17.00 2.63
C SER A 166 8.42 -16.56 3.82
N LEU A 167 7.09 -16.61 3.68
CA LEU A 167 6.15 -16.34 4.78
C LEU A 167 6.28 -17.39 5.89
N GLY A 168 6.32 -18.68 5.53
CA GLY A 168 6.55 -19.76 6.49
C GLY A 168 7.89 -19.60 7.22
N ALA A 169 8.96 -19.22 6.50
CA ALA A 169 10.25 -18.93 7.08
C ALA A 169 10.21 -17.70 8.02
N ALA A 170 9.49 -16.63 7.65
CA ALA A 170 9.33 -15.46 8.50
C ALA A 170 8.66 -15.82 9.83
N TYR A 171 7.56 -16.55 9.81
CA TYR A 171 6.88 -17.01 11.03
C TYR A 171 7.71 -18.01 11.85
N GLY A 172 8.50 -18.85 11.19
CA GLY A 172 9.32 -19.85 11.86
C GLY A 172 10.55 -19.28 12.56
N LEU A 173 11.16 -18.24 11.99
CA LEU A 173 12.41 -17.63 12.46
C LEU A 173 12.19 -16.38 13.31
N ASP A 174 11.07 -15.67 13.10
CA ASP A 174 10.71 -14.49 13.87
C ASP A 174 9.32 -14.66 14.51
N LYS A 175 9.31 -15.00 15.79
CA LYS A 175 8.06 -15.17 16.58
C LYS A 175 7.24 -13.87 16.72
N ARG A 176 7.82 -12.71 16.43
CA ARG A 176 7.15 -11.41 16.54
C ARG A 176 6.51 -10.99 15.21
N TYR A 177 6.86 -11.67 14.11
CA TYR A 177 6.34 -11.34 12.81
C TYR A 177 4.85 -11.62 12.70
N GLU A 178 4.07 -10.63 12.33
CA GLU A 178 2.64 -10.73 12.07
C GLU A 178 2.30 -10.14 10.69
N LEU A 179 1.85 -10.98 9.78
CA LEU A 179 1.47 -10.57 8.42
C LEU A 179 0.49 -9.38 8.42
N LYS A 180 -0.46 -9.36 9.35
CA LYS A 180 -1.48 -8.31 9.45
C LYS A 180 -0.94 -6.94 9.87
N SER A 181 0.20 -6.88 10.56
CA SER A 181 0.82 -5.64 11.02
C SER A 181 2.07 -5.27 10.23
N ASP A 182 2.85 -6.27 9.81
CA ASP A 182 4.20 -6.04 9.31
C ASP A 182 4.30 -6.04 7.78
N LEU A 183 3.30 -6.61 7.07
CA LEU A 183 3.35 -6.73 5.62
C LEU A 183 2.39 -5.74 4.95
N TYR A 184 2.94 -4.81 4.15
CA TYR A 184 2.15 -4.02 3.21
C TYR A 184 1.77 -4.88 1.99
N PRO A 185 0.54 -4.95 1.50
CA PRO A 185 -0.63 -4.12 1.85
C PRO A 185 -1.57 -4.73 2.92
N ALA A 186 -1.24 -5.86 3.53
CA ALA A 186 -2.12 -6.51 4.51
C ALA A 186 -2.33 -5.62 5.75
N ASN A 187 -1.28 -4.93 6.20
CA ASN A 187 -1.33 -4.00 7.33
C ASN A 187 -2.32 -2.85 7.08
N VAL A 188 -2.36 -2.31 5.88
CA VAL A 188 -3.32 -1.24 5.52
C VAL A 188 -4.74 -1.75 5.61
N CYS A 189 -5.04 -2.88 4.99
CA CYS A 189 -6.38 -3.47 5.02
C CYS A 189 -6.84 -3.74 6.46
N TYR A 190 -5.96 -4.31 7.29
CA TYR A 190 -6.23 -4.58 8.69
C TYR A 190 -6.46 -3.30 9.49
N ASN A 191 -5.57 -2.31 9.37
CA ASN A 191 -5.63 -1.08 10.15
C ASN A 191 -6.80 -0.18 9.74
N VAL A 192 -7.15 -0.13 8.46
CA VAL A 192 -8.37 0.56 8.00
C VAL A 192 -9.62 -0.08 8.61
N ALA A 193 -9.73 -1.40 8.55
CA ALA A 193 -10.87 -2.11 9.14
C ALA A 193 -10.95 -1.86 10.67
N LEU A 194 -9.82 -1.91 11.36
CA LEU A 194 -9.73 -1.66 12.80
C LEU A 194 -10.08 -0.20 13.15
N ALA A 195 -9.66 0.78 12.34
CA ALA A 195 -10.03 2.19 12.51
C ALA A 195 -11.54 2.42 12.42
N PHE A 196 -12.20 1.80 11.44
CA PHE A 196 -13.65 1.83 11.32
C PHE A 196 -14.35 1.20 12.53
N GLN A 197 -13.85 0.06 13.00
CA GLN A 197 -14.38 -0.61 14.19
C GLN A 197 -14.24 0.26 15.44
N ARG A 198 -13.06 0.85 15.69
CA ARG A 198 -12.81 1.73 16.83
C ARG A 198 -13.69 2.98 16.77
N ASN A 199 -13.84 3.61 15.60
CA ASN A 199 -14.72 4.77 15.44
C ASN A 199 -16.19 4.42 15.75
N ALA A 200 -16.67 3.26 15.31
CA ALA A 200 -18.01 2.78 15.65
C ALA A 200 -18.17 2.57 17.16
N GLN A 201 -17.18 1.97 17.84
CA GLN A 201 -17.17 1.78 19.30
C GLN A 201 -17.17 3.11 20.04
N THR A 202 -16.36 4.08 19.61
CA THR A 202 -16.32 5.43 20.20
C THR A 202 -17.67 6.13 20.09
N ARG A 203 -18.33 6.08 18.94
CA ARG A 203 -19.69 6.63 18.76
C ARG A 203 -20.71 5.97 19.68
N THR A 204 -20.61 4.65 19.86
CA THR A 204 -21.51 3.93 20.78
C THR A 204 -21.24 4.34 22.22
N TYR A 205 -19.98 4.45 22.61
CA TYR A 205 -19.58 4.94 23.94
C TYR A 205 -20.11 6.34 24.23
N HIS A 206 -19.97 7.30 23.31
CA HIS A 206 -20.50 8.67 23.48
C HIS A 206 -22.02 8.64 23.69
N ARG A 207 -22.77 7.88 22.88
CA ARG A 207 -24.22 7.76 23.05
C ARG A 207 -24.63 7.17 24.38
N THR A 208 -23.83 6.23 24.91
CA THR A 208 -24.10 5.59 26.20
C THR A 208 -23.74 6.52 27.36
N SER A 209 -22.62 7.27 27.22
CA SER A 209 -22.15 8.21 28.27
C SER A 209 -23.01 9.46 28.38
N GLU A 210 -23.61 9.95 27.28
CA GLU A 210 -24.55 11.09 27.29
C GLU A 210 -25.82 10.79 28.11
N ASN A 211 -26.22 9.51 28.19
CA ASN A 211 -27.38 9.06 28.96
C ASN A 211 -27.02 8.58 30.38
N PHE A 212 -25.72 8.65 30.77
CA PHE A 212 -25.27 8.16 32.05
C PHE A 212 -25.33 9.30 33.09
N THR A 213 -26.26 9.21 34.05
CA THR A 213 -26.35 10.09 35.21
C THR A 213 -25.63 9.43 36.38
N PHE A 214 -24.59 10.05 36.86
CA PHE A 214 -23.86 9.59 38.05
C PHE A 214 -24.50 10.17 39.31
N ASN A 215 -25.13 9.35 40.11
CA ASN A 215 -25.63 9.72 41.44
C ASN A 215 -24.57 9.33 42.48
N ALA A 216 -23.64 10.24 42.79
CA ALA A 216 -22.71 10.04 43.89
C ALA A 216 -23.42 10.37 45.21
N GLN A 217 -23.80 9.35 45.98
CA GLN A 217 -24.11 9.55 47.37
C GLN A 217 -22.85 9.36 48.22
N PRO A 218 -22.47 10.28 49.11
CA PRO A 218 -21.36 10.06 50.02
C PRO A 218 -21.66 8.86 50.91
N SER A 219 -20.72 7.95 51.02
CA SER A 219 -20.85 6.70 51.80
C SER A 219 -20.81 6.93 53.32
N HIS A 220 -20.49 8.14 53.78
CA HIS A 220 -20.52 8.55 55.18
C HIS A 220 -21.15 9.94 55.27
N PRO A 221 -22.42 10.05 55.78
CA PRO A 221 -22.90 11.34 56.28
C PRO A 221 -22.18 11.61 57.62
N GLU A 222 -21.51 12.76 57.76
CA GLU A 222 -21.00 13.23 59.03
C GLU A 222 -22.13 13.48 60.04
#